data_5069ad072a22e66f2ac2d6d0effbef22
#
_entry.id   5069ad072a22e66f2ac2d6d0effbef22
#
_cell.length_a   1.000
_cell.length_b   1.000
_cell.length_c   1.000
_cell.angle_alpha   90.00
_cell.angle_beta   90.00
_cell.angle_gamma   90.00
#
_symmetry.space_group_name_H-M   'P 1'
#
loop_
_entity.id
_entity.type
_entity.pdbx_description
1 polymer ?
#
loop_
_entity_poly.entity_id
_entity_poly.type
_entity_poly.pdbx_seq_one_letter_code
_entity_poly.pdbx_strand_id
1 'polypeptide(L)'
;MGDKPREKAPRGRAREELCAALVRVVARSGLDGVTYRSVAKEAGLSHGAASYHFATRDEMIQEALLWASRHSIQASRISADGDLEGLAADLPQLMTDYPEEAMFSFELVLASVRRPELASDIRASYYDFIDAVRRSLAKAGFGDNLELARVVFATVDGLSIQHLIYRDRRATEEGVRMLQALLRLALDAVERGEKLS
;
A
#
# COMPACT_ATOMS: atom_id res chain seq x y z
N MET A 1 -20.05 38.10 -11.91
CA MET A 1 -20.33 36.65 -11.84
C MET A 1 -19.64 36.15 -10.55
N GLY A 2 -20.44 35.99 -9.49
CA GLY A 2 -19.93 35.82 -8.13
C GLY A 2 -19.35 34.43 -7.93
N ASP A 3 -18.15 34.41 -7.39
CA ASP A 3 -17.47 33.23 -6.89
C ASP A 3 -18.29 32.66 -5.72
N LYS A 4 -18.94 31.51 -5.92
CA LYS A 4 -19.64 30.80 -4.84
C LYS A 4 -18.60 30.29 -3.85
N PRO A 5 -18.77 30.54 -2.50
CA PRO A 5 -17.88 29.96 -1.52
C PRO A 5 -17.98 28.44 -1.59
N ARG A 6 -16.86 27.76 -1.87
CA ARG A 6 -16.76 26.30 -1.76
C ARG A 6 -17.09 25.93 -0.32
N GLU A 7 -18.14 25.15 -0.16
CA GLU A 7 -18.58 24.58 1.11
C GLU A 7 -17.39 23.90 1.79
N LYS A 8 -17.11 24.28 3.04
CA LYS A 8 -16.00 23.69 3.80
C LYS A 8 -16.28 22.18 3.94
N ALA A 9 -15.49 21.35 3.28
CA ALA A 9 -15.55 19.90 3.46
C ALA A 9 -15.45 19.53 4.96
N PRO A 10 -16.18 18.48 5.43
CA PRO A 10 -16.05 17.97 6.80
C PRO A 10 -14.57 17.75 7.13
N ARG A 11 -14.14 18.08 8.36
CA ARG A 11 -12.72 18.07 8.77
C ARG A 11 -11.97 16.77 8.42
N GLY A 12 -12.63 15.61 8.52
CA GLY A 12 -12.06 14.32 8.14
C GLY A 12 -11.75 14.21 6.63
N ARG A 13 -12.67 14.64 5.80
CA ARG A 13 -12.54 14.57 4.34
C ARG A 13 -11.37 15.43 3.81
N ALA A 14 -11.18 16.64 4.34
CA ALA A 14 -10.06 17.49 3.93
C ALA A 14 -8.70 16.88 4.30
N ARG A 15 -8.60 16.20 5.46
CA ARG A 15 -7.36 15.48 5.87
C ARG A 15 -7.06 14.32 4.92
N GLU A 16 -8.05 13.53 4.53
CA GLU A 16 -7.91 12.45 3.55
C GLU A 16 -7.52 12.97 2.16
N GLU A 17 -8.16 14.05 1.69
CA GLU A 17 -7.81 14.70 0.43
C GLU A 17 -6.35 15.19 0.42
N LEU A 18 -5.85 15.71 1.54
CA LEU A 18 -4.44 16.10 1.70
C LEU A 18 -3.50 14.88 1.71
N CYS A 19 -3.86 13.78 2.36
CA CYS A 19 -3.07 12.54 2.32
C CYS A 19 -2.97 11.99 0.88
N ALA A 20 -4.10 11.87 0.18
CA ALA A 20 -4.12 11.45 -1.22
C ALA A 20 -3.32 12.39 -2.13
N ALA A 21 -3.39 13.70 -1.89
CA ALA A 21 -2.61 14.70 -2.62
C ALA A 21 -1.11 14.55 -2.35
N LEU A 22 -0.72 14.28 -1.11
CA LEU A 22 0.69 14.05 -0.76
C LEU A 22 1.24 12.82 -1.49
N VAL A 23 0.49 11.72 -1.55
CA VAL A 23 0.87 10.52 -2.32
C VAL A 23 1.20 10.89 -3.76
N ARG A 24 0.34 11.65 -4.44
CA ARG A 24 0.59 12.11 -5.82
C ARG A 24 1.79 13.05 -5.94
N VAL A 25 2.00 13.94 -4.97
CA VAL A 25 3.18 14.82 -4.95
C VAL A 25 4.46 14.01 -4.85
N VAL A 26 4.52 13.03 -3.95
CA VAL A 26 5.70 12.17 -3.79
C VAL A 26 5.94 11.32 -5.04
N ALA A 27 4.90 10.69 -5.58
CA ALA A 27 5.01 9.87 -6.79
C ALA A 27 5.58 10.66 -7.98
N ARG A 28 5.27 11.96 -8.09
CA ARG A 28 5.73 12.82 -9.18
C ARG A 28 7.08 13.50 -8.92
N SER A 29 7.38 13.85 -7.69
CA SER A 29 8.48 14.77 -7.36
C SER A 29 9.38 14.29 -6.21
N GLY A 30 9.19 13.06 -5.75
CA GLY A 30 9.88 12.50 -4.58
C GLY A 30 9.54 13.22 -3.27
N LEU A 31 10.12 12.74 -2.18
CA LEU A 31 9.92 13.34 -0.87
C LEU A 31 10.36 14.81 -0.78
N ASP A 32 11.36 15.21 -1.55
CA ASP A 32 11.85 16.60 -1.53
C ASP A 32 10.84 17.59 -2.12
N GLY A 33 9.90 17.11 -2.96
CA GLY A 33 8.80 17.90 -3.49
C GLY A 33 7.68 18.20 -2.47
N VAL A 34 7.70 17.56 -1.30
CA VAL A 34 6.65 17.70 -0.29
C VAL A 34 6.81 18.99 0.50
N THR A 35 5.86 19.90 0.33
CA THR A 35 5.68 21.09 1.13
C THR A 35 4.20 21.30 1.42
N TYR A 36 3.83 22.03 2.46
CA TYR A 36 2.43 22.39 2.71
C TYR A 36 1.77 23.02 1.49
N ARG A 37 2.53 23.86 0.78
CA ARG A 37 2.05 24.54 -0.43
C ARG A 37 1.80 23.59 -1.59
N SER A 38 2.75 22.67 -1.88
CA SER A 38 2.61 21.71 -2.97
C SER A 38 1.44 20.77 -2.73
N VAL A 39 1.29 20.26 -1.50
CA VAL A 39 0.22 19.34 -1.12
C VAL A 39 -1.15 20.04 -1.11
N ALA A 40 -1.27 21.23 -0.53
CA ALA A 40 -2.53 21.99 -0.57
C ALA A 40 -2.94 22.32 -2.01
N LYS A 41 -1.99 22.74 -2.86
CA LYS A 41 -2.24 23.00 -4.30
C LYS A 41 -2.74 21.75 -5.01
N GLU A 42 -2.10 20.61 -4.79
CA GLU A 42 -2.47 19.32 -5.38
C GLU A 42 -3.87 18.88 -4.93
N ALA A 43 -4.21 19.11 -3.65
CA ALA A 43 -5.54 18.81 -3.10
C ALA A 43 -6.63 19.80 -3.58
N GLY A 44 -6.27 20.86 -4.28
CA GLY A 44 -7.20 21.94 -4.65
C GLY A 44 -7.74 22.72 -3.45
N LEU A 45 -6.99 22.74 -2.35
CA LEU A 45 -7.33 23.41 -1.10
C LEU A 45 -6.55 24.73 -0.94
N SER A 46 -6.97 25.56 0.03
CA SER A 46 -6.25 26.79 0.35
C SER A 46 -4.86 26.50 0.88
N HIS A 47 -3.92 27.43 0.68
CA HIS A 47 -2.53 27.30 1.13
C HIS A 47 -2.40 26.96 2.63
N GLY A 48 -3.26 27.51 3.48
CA GLY A 48 -3.26 27.24 4.91
C GLY A 48 -3.91 25.91 5.33
N ALA A 49 -4.56 25.19 4.42
CA ALA A 49 -5.28 23.98 4.77
C ALA A 49 -4.33 22.87 5.30
N ALA A 50 -3.21 22.64 4.63
CA ALA A 50 -2.27 21.61 5.05
C ALA A 50 -1.63 21.93 6.41
N SER A 51 -1.19 23.17 6.63
CA SER A 51 -0.64 23.60 7.92
C SER A 51 -1.67 23.69 9.06
N TYR A 52 -2.96 23.76 8.74
CA TYR A 52 -4.04 23.65 9.73
C TYR A 52 -4.24 22.20 10.19
N HIS A 53 -4.07 21.23 9.29
CA HIS A 53 -4.34 19.81 9.58
C HIS A 53 -3.13 19.04 10.10
N PHE A 54 -1.91 19.50 9.83
CA PHE A 54 -0.66 18.81 10.20
C PHE A 54 0.29 19.83 10.84
N ALA A 55 0.80 19.50 12.04
CA ALA A 55 1.71 20.37 12.77
C ALA A 55 3.11 20.39 12.12
N THR A 56 3.55 19.26 11.57
CA THR A 56 4.85 19.13 10.92
C THR A 56 4.73 18.46 9.53
N ARG A 57 5.76 18.66 8.69
CA ARG A 57 5.88 17.97 7.41
C ARG A 57 5.97 16.45 7.61
N ASP A 58 6.69 16.01 8.63
CA ASP A 58 6.88 14.60 8.92
C ASP A 58 5.57 13.96 9.40
N GLU A 59 4.78 14.62 10.25
CA GLU A 59 3.43 14.18 10.59
C GLU A 59 2.55 14.02 9.33
N MET A 60 2.63 14.96 8.40
CA MET A 60 1.87 14.88 7.14
C MET A 60 2.28 13.66 6.30
N ILE A 61 3.58 13.33 6.25
CA ILE A 61 4.11 12.14 5.56
C ILE A 61 3.66 10.86 6.27
N GLN A 62 3.75 10.79 7.59
CA GLN A 62 3.31 9.65 8.40
C GLN A 62 1.82 9.36 8.21
N GLU A 63 0.99 10.39 8.29
CA GLU A 63 -0.45 10.23 8.08
C GLU A 63 -0.80 9.77 6.66
N ALA A 64 -0.09 10.27 5.65
CA ALA A 64 -0.26 9.80 4.28
C ALA A 64 0.17 8.35 4.10
N LEU A 65 1.23 7.90 4.79
CA LEU A 65 1.65 6.49 4.80
C LEU A 65 0.57 5.60 5.42
N LEU A 66 0.04 5.98 6.59
CA LEU A 66 -1.03 5.23 7.26
C LEU A 66 -2.32 5.20 6.43
N TRP A 67 -2.62 6.29 5.72
CA TRP A 67 -3.75 6.36 4.81
C TRP A 67 -3.56 5.43 3.62
N ALA A 68 -2.41 5.53 2.92
CA ALA A 68 -2.09 4.71 1.74
C ALA A 68 -2.03 3.21 2.09
N SER A 69 -1.40 2.83 3.22
CA SER A 69 -1.33 1.44 3.68
C SER A 69 -2.72 0.85 3.94
N ARG A 70 -3.59 1.59 4.65
CA ARG A 70 -4.98 1.14 4.89
C ARG A 70 -5.76 1.02 3.60
N HIS A 71 -5.62 1.97 2.68
CA HIS A 71 -6.29 1.95 1.39
C HIS A 71 -5.83 0.76 0.55
N SER A 72 -4.53 0.53 0.46
CA SER A 72 -3.96 -0.61 -0.28
C SER A 72 -4.36 -1.96 0.31
N ILE A 73 -4.36 -2.12 1.65
CA ILE A 73 -4.82 -3.38 2.30
C ILE A 73 -6.30 -3.63 2.03
N GLN A 74 -7.15 -2.59 2.05
CA GLN A 74 -8.58 -2.71 1.80
C GLN A 74 -8.89 -2.98 0.32
N ALA A 75 -8.17 -2.33 -0.59
CA ALA A 75 -8.35 -2.47 -2.03
C ALA A 75 -7.78 -3.78 -2.57
N SER A 76 -6.66 -4.25 -2.00
CA SER A 76 -6.06 -5.52 -2.39
C SER A 76 -6.77 -6.68 -1.69
N ARG A 77 -7.05 -7.76 -2.43
CA ARG A 77 -7.52 -9.01 -1.82
C ARG A 77 -6.41 -9.78 -1.10
N ILE A 78 -5.42 -9.07 -0.55
CA ILE A 78 -4.33 -9.67 0.22
C ILE A 78 -4.84 -10.28 1.53
N SER A 79 -5.99 -9.81 2.00
CA SER A 79 -6.73 -10.35 3.15
C SER A 79 -7.95 -11.19 2.74
N ALA A 80 -7.92 -11.76 1.52
CA ALA A 80 -8.98 -12.65 1.06
C ALA A 80 -9.23 -13.76 2.09
N ASP A 81 -10.44 -13.89 2.57
CA ASP A 81 -10.88 -14.72 3.73
C ASP A 81 -10.60 -16.24 3.60
N GLY A 82 -9.36 -16.61 3.32
CA GLY A 82 -8.91 -17.98 3.07
C GLY A 82 -9.04 -18.40 1.59
N ASP A 83 -9.50 -17.53 0.72
CA ASP A 83 -9.58 -17.78 -0.72
C ASP A 83 -8.20 -17.58 -1.36
N LEU A 84 -7.48 -18.67 -1.62
CA LEU A 84 -6.18 -18.62 -2.29
C LEU A 84 -6.28 -18.15 -3.75
N GLU A 85 -7.41 -18.35 -4.43
CA GLU A 85 -7.62 -17.87 -5.80
C GLU A 85 -7.83 -16.35 -5.84
N GLY A 86 -8.43 -15.81 -4.78
CA GLY A 86 -8.61 -14.38 -4.60
C GLY A 86 -7.36 -13.67 -4.09
N LEU A 87 -6.38 -14.39 -3.52
CA LEU A 87 -5.20 -13.76 -2.94
C LEU A 87 -4.42 -12.97 -4.00
N ALA A 88 -4.29 -11.67 -3.79
CA ALA A 88 -3.64 -10.72 -4.68
C ALA A 88 -4.18 -10.69 -6.13
N ALA A 89 -5.37 -11.27 -6.40
CA ALA A 89 -5.96 -11.33 -7.74
C ALA A 89 -6.16 -9.94 -8.36
N ASP A 90 -6.42 -8.93 -7.53
CA ASP A 90 -6.67 -7.55 -7.98
C ASP A 90 -5.36 -6.74 -8.17
N LEU A 91 -4.18 -7.31 -7.83
CA LEU A 91 -2.89 -6.62 -7.92
C LEU A 91 -2.66 -5.96 -9.29
N PRO A 92 -2.86 -6.63 -10.44
CA PRO A 92 -2.62 -6.03 -11.76
C PRO A 92 -3.54 -4.83 -12.03
N GLN A 93 -4.77 -4.88 -11.53
CA GLN A 93 -5.72 -3.77 -11.65
C GLN A 93 -5.33 -2.62 -10.73
N LEU A 94 -4.99 -2.89 -9.46
CA LEU A 94 -4.55 -1.88 -8.50
C LEU A 94 -3.30 -1.13 -8.99
N MET A 95 -2.33 -1.86 -9.54
CA MET A 95 -1.12 -1.25 -10.10
C MET A 95 -1.40 -0.38 -11.33
N THR A 96 -2.49 -0.66 -12.05
CA THR A 96 -2.94 0.14 -13.19
C THR A 96 -3.72 1.38 -12.74
N ASP A 97 -4.60 1.23 -11.75
CA ASP A 97 -5.51 2.29 -11.31
C ASP A 97 -4.87 3.26 -10.31
N TYR A 98 -3.95 2.76 -9.48
CA TYR A 98 -3.33 3.52 -8.37
C TYR A 98 -1.79 3.38 -8.35
N PRO A 99 -1.09 3.61 -9.46
CA PRO A 99 0.36 3.45 -9.52
C PRO A 99 1.09 4.41 -8.56
N GLU A 100 0.50 5.58 -8.27
CA GLU A 100 1.09 6.57 -7.39
C GLU A 100 1.19 6.07 -5.93
N GLU A 101 0.26 5.24 -5.47
CA GLU A 101 0.30 4.67 -4.11
C GLU A 101 1.48 3.70 -3.96
N ALA A 102 1.72 2.85 -4.97
CA ALA A 102 2.86 1.95 -4.98
C ALA A 102 4.18 2.74 -5.07
N MET A 103 4.28 3.73 -5.97
CA MET A 103 5.46 4.59 -6.09
C MET A 103 5.76 5.32 -4.77
N PHE A 104 4.73 5.85 -4.11
CA PHE A 104 4.85 6.50 -2.81
C PHE A 104 5.40 5.53 -1.76
N SER A 105 4.85 4.32 -1.66
CA SER A 105 5.28 3.31 -0.71
C SER A 105 6.74 2.93 -0.90
N PHE A 106 7.18 2.67 -2.13
CA PHE A 106 8.56 2.32 -2.43
C PHE A 106 9.54 3.48 -2.21
N GLU A 107 9.15 4.71 -2.52
CA GLU A 107 9.95 5.90 -2.20
C GLU A 107 10.21 6.02 -0.70
N LEU A 108 9.16 5.81 0.13
CA LEU A 108 9.29 5.82 1.58
C LEU A 108 10.14 4.66 2.11
N VAL A 109 9.99 3.46 1.56
CA VAL A 109 10.82 2.29 1.91
C VAL A 109 12.30 2.61 1.68
N LEU A 110 12.65 3.10 0.49
CA LEU A 110 14.04 3.46 0.17
C LEU A 110 14.53 4.65 1.00
N ALA A 111 13.67 5.63 1.28
CA ALA A 111 14.01 6.76 2.14
C ALA A 111 14.28 6.31 3.58
N SER A 112 13.52 5.35 4.11
CA SER A 112 13.66 4.86 5.49
C SER A 112 15.03 4.22 5.78
N VAL A 113 15.69 3.68 4.75
CA VAL A 113 17.06 3.15 4.87
C VAL A 113 18.06 4.26 5.21
N ARG A 114 17.80 5.49 4.75
CA ARG A 114 18.66 6.66 4.95
C ARG A 114 18.14 7.62 6.03
N ARG A 115 16.88 7.49 6.41
CA ARG A 115 16.17 8.37 7.35
C ARG A 115 15.57 7.54 8.49
N PRO A 116 16.31 7.35 9.60
CA PRO A 116 15.86 6.50 10.71
C PRO A 116 14.50 6.90 11.30
N GLU A 117 14.12 8.18 11.20
CA GLU A 117 12.84 8.71 11.67
C GLU A 117 11.63 8.10 10.94
N LEU A 118 11.81 7.64 9.69
CA LEU A 118 10.77 6.96 8.92
C LEU A 118 10.75 5.44 9.15
N ALA A 119 11.83 4.88 9.68
CA ALA A 119 12.01 3.43 9.72
C ALA A 119 10.99 2.71 10.61
N SER A 120 10.52 3.34 11.70
CA SER A 120 9.50 2.75 12.60
C SER A 120 8.16 2.61 11.91
N ASP A 121 7.74 3.65 11.19
CA ASP A 121 6.43 3.69 10.54
C ASP A 121 6.38 2.75 9.33
N ILE A 122 7.48 2.69 8.55
CA ILE A 122 7.60 1.74 7.45
C ILE A 122 7.58 0.30 7.96
N ARG A 123 8.30 -0.02 9.05
CA ARG A 123 8.23 -1.36 9.65
C ARG A 123 6.83 -1.70 10.12
N ALA A 124 6.14 -0.77 10.77
CA ALA A 124 4.76 -0.98 11.21
C ALA A 124 3.84 -1.26 10.02
N SER A 125 3.93 -0.48 8.95
CA SER A 125 3.17 -0.70 7.72
C SER A 125 3.43 -2.09 7.11
N TYR A 126 4.69 -2.52 7.03
CA TYR A 126 5.05 -3.85 6.52
C TYR A 126 4.50 -4.98 7.41
N TYR A 127 4.53 -4.80 8.74
CA TYR A 127 3.91 -5.76 9.66
C TYR A 127 2.40 -5.85 9.47
N ASP A 128 1.70 -4.76 9.21
CA ASP A 128 0.25 -4.76 8.95
C ASP A 128 -0.08 -5.57 7.68
N PHE A 129 0.69 -5.41 6.60
CA PHE A 129 0.54 -6.20 5.38
C PHE A 129 0.84 -7.68 5.61
N ILE A 130 1.97 -8.01 6.24
CA ILE A 130 2.35 -9.40 6.55
C ILE A 130 1.29 -10.05 7.43
N ASP A 131 0.76 -9.33 8.43
CA ASP A 131 -0.27 -9.85 9.30
C ASP A 131 -1.61 -10.06 8.58
N ALA A 132 -1.97 -9.21 7.62
CA ALA A 132 -3.13 -9.41 6.76
C ALA A 132 -2.99 -10.70 5.93
N VAL A 133 -1.82 -10.93 5.31
CA VAL A 133 -1.51 -12.18 4.60
C VAL A 133 -1.57 -13.38 5.55
N ARG A 134 -0.93 -13.28 6.73
CA ARG A 134 -0.89 -14.34 7.73
C ARG A 134 -2.28 -14.79 8.14
N ARG A 135 -3.19 -13.84 8.40
CA ARG A 135 -4.59 -14.14 8.71
C ARG A 135 -5.31 -14.83 7.56
N SER A 136 -5.06 -14.42 6.32
CA SER A 136 -5.65 -15.04 5.13
C SER A 136 -5.16 -16.47 4.95
N LEU A 137 -3.86 -16.71 5.07
CA LEU A 137 -3.25 -18.05 4.98
C LEU A 137 -3.72 -18.97 6.12
N ALA A 138 -3.87 -18.45 7.34
CA ALA A 138 -4.41 -19.22 8.46
C ALA A 138 -5.84 -19.71 8.17
N LYS A 139 -6.69 -18.86 7.61
CA LYS A 139 -8.05 -19.24 7.19
C LYS A 139 -8.05 -20.23 6.03
N ALA A 140 -7.05 -20.18 5.15
CA ALA A 140 -6.89 -21.13 4.05
C ALA A 140 -6.39 -22.52 4.51
N GLY A 141 -5.98 -22.70 5.77
CA GLY A 141 -5.56 -23.99 6.30
C GLY A 141 -4.06 -24.13 6.62
N PHE A 142 -3.24 -23.10 6.37
CA PHE A 142 -1.80 -23.13 6.67
C PHE A 142 -1.46 -22.96 8.16
N GLY A 143 -2.46 -22.70 9.01
CA GLY A 143 -2.22 -22.35 10.41
C GLY A 143 -1.55 -20.99 10.59
N ASP A 144 -0.97 -20.75 11.74
CA ASP A 144 -0.24 -19.51 12.04
C ASP A 144 1.21 -19.60 11.56
N ASN A 145 1.45 -19.27 10.29
CA ASN A 145 2.76 -19.38 9.63
C ASN A 145 3.25 -17.99 9.18
N LEU A 146 4.07 -17.35 10.03
CA LEU A 146 4.63 -16.03 9.78
C LEU A 146 5.65 -16.04 8.64
N GLU A 147 6.45 -17.09 8.53
CA GLU A 147 7.50 -17.23 7.52
C GLU A 147 6.87 -17.34 6.12
N LEU A 148 5.83 -18.13 5.97
CA LEU A 148 5.08 -18.23 4.73
C LEU A 148 4.43 -16.89 4.37
N ALA A 149 3.84 -16.21 5.35
CA ALA A 149 3.23 -14.90 5.13
C ALA A 149 4.24 -13.86 4.64
N ARG A 150 5.46 -13.87 5.17
CA ARG A 150 6.56 -13.01 4.72
C ARG A 150 6.97 -13.31 3.27
N VAL A 151 7.08 -14.58 2.90
CA VAL A 151 7.43 -14.99 1.53
C VAL A 151 6.35 -14.58 0.56
N VAL A 152 5.08 -14.80 0.90
CA VAL A 152 3.94 -14.40 0.07
C VAL A 152 3.92 -12.88 -0.11
N PHE A 153 4.03 -12.11 0.98
CA PHE A 153 4.07 -10.66 0.90
C PHE A 153 5.25 -10.15 0.07
N ALA A 154 6.46 -10.69 0.28
CA ALA A 154 7.65 -10.33 -0.51
C ALA A 154 7.48 -10.63 -2.01
N THR A 155 6.75 -11.70 -2.35
CA THR A 155 6.43 -12.03 -3.75
C THR A 155 5.48 -11.00 -4.34
N VAL A 156 4.42 -10.63 -3.62
CA VAL A 156 3.44 -9.60 -4.06
C VAL A 156 4.13 -8.24 -4.21
N ASP A 157 4.96 -7.86 -3.24
CA ASP A 157 5.75 -6.63 -3.25
C ASP A 157 6.70 -6.58 -4.45
N GLY A 158 7.41 -7.69 -4.72
CA GLY A 158 8.27 -7.84 -5.88
C GLY A 158 7.52 -7.77 -7.22
N LEU A 159 6.34 -8.38 -7.33
CA LEU A 159 5.49 -8.27 -8.51
C LEU A 159 5.01 -6.83 -8.74
N SER A 160 4.72 -6.10 -7.67
CA SER A 160 4.33 -4.67 -7.73
C SER A 160 5.46 -3.82 -8.31
N ILE A 161 6.70 -3.99 -7.82
CA ILE A 161 7.88 -3.30 -8.37
C ILE A 161 8.07 -3.64 -9.85
N GLN A 162 7.98 -4.92 -10.22
CA GLN A 162 8.13 -5.36 -11.60
C GLN A 162 7.07 -4.74 -12.50
N HIS A 163 5.82 -4.65 -12.01
CA HIS A 163 4.75 -4.01 -12.76
C HIS A 163 5.06 -2.52 -13.05
N LEU A 164 5.55 -1.78 -12.05
CA LEU A 164 5.93 -0.37 -12.24
C LEU A 164 7.07 -0.20 -13.26
N ILE A 165 8.01 -1.15 -13.31
CA ILE A 165 9.17 -1.11 -14.22
C ILE A 165 8.76 -1.49 -15.64
N TYR A 166 8.11 -2.64 -15.80
CA TYR A 166 7.84 -3.23 -17.11
C TYR A 166 6.51 -2.76 -17.70
N ARG A 167 5.57 -2.32 -16.86
CA ARG A 167 4.19 -1.96 -17.24
C ARG A 167 3.49 -3.07 -18.02
N ASP A 168 3.83 -4.31 -17.67
CA ASP A 168 3.27 -5.50 -18.28
C ASP A 168 2.25 -6.15 -17.34
N ARG A 169 0.99 -5.82 -17.59
CA ARG A 169 -0.14 -6.35 -16.82
C ARG A 169 -0.20 -7.87 -16.90
N ARG A 170 0.05 -8.44 -18.10
CA ARG A 170 -0.04 -9.88 -18.30
C ARG A 170 1.02 -10.64 -17.50
N ALA A 171 2.25 -10.15 -17.47
CA ALA A 171 3.31 -10.73 -16.66
C ALA A 171 2.95 -10.70 -15.16
N THR A 172 2.34 -9.62 -14.68
CA THR A 172 1.88 -9.53 -13.29
C THR A 172 0.76 -10.54 -13.01
N GLU A 173 -0.24 -10.66 -13.90
CA GLU A 173 -1.32 -11.66 -13.79
C GLU A 173 -0.78 -13.09 -13.77
N GLU A 174 0.20 -13.40 -14.62
CA GLU A 174 0.86 -14.71 -14.68
C GLU A 174 1.65 -14.99 -13.39
N GLY A 175 2.34 -13.98 -12.84
CA GLY A 175 3.05 -14.08 -11.56
C GLY A 175 2.11 -14.36 -10.39
N VAL A 176 0.98 -13.65 -10.31
CA VAL A 176 -0.04 -13.88 -9.28
C VAL A 176 -0.62 -15.30 -9.39
N ARG A 177 -1.00 -15.73 -10.59
CA ARG A 177 -1.49 -17.12 -10.82
C ARG A 177 -0.47 -18.18 -10.41
N MET A 178 0.79 -17.94 -10.68
CA MET A 178 1.88 -18.87 -10.27
C MET A 178 2.00 -18.92 -8.75
N LEU A 179 1.95 -17.78 -8.05
CA LEU A 179 1.95 -17.74 -6.58
C LEU A 179 0.77 -18.53 -6.00
N GLN A 180 -0.44 -18.32 -6.54
CA GLN A 180 -1.64 -19.04 -6.12
C GLN A 180 -1.52 -20.56 -6.36
N ALA A 181 -0.97 -20.99 -7.49
CA ALA A 181 -0.73 -22.39 -7.80
C ALA A 181 0.31 -23.02 -6.83
N LEU A 182 1.39 -22.33 -6.52
CA LEU A 182 2.37 -22.78 -5.53
C LEU A 182 1.79 -22.91 -4.14
N LEU A 183 0.92 -21.97 -3.72
CA LEU A 183 0.22 -22.05 -2.43
C LEU A 183 -0.73 -23.25 -2.37
N ARG A 184 -1.44 -23.58 -3.46
CA ARG A 184 -2.27 -24.78 -3.50
C ARG A 184 -1.45 -26.05 -3.34
N LEU A 185 -0.35 -26.18 -4.07
CA LEU A 185 0.55 -27.33 -3.92
C LEU A 185 1.11 -27.44 -2.49
N ALA A 186 1.45 -26.31 -1.88
CA ALA A 186 1.90 -26.26 -0.49
C ALA A 186 0.77 -26.67 0.49
N LEU A 187 -0.47 -26.24 0.25
CA LEU A 187 -1.61 -26.62 1.07
C LEU A 187 -1.89 -28.12 1.01
N ASP A 188 -1.89 -28.69 -0.21
CA ASP A 188 -2.03 -30.13 -0.42
C ASP A 188 -0.97 -30.93 0.35
N ALA A 189 0.27 -30.43 0.42
CA ALA A 189 1.34 -31.04 1.21
C ALA A 189 1.06 -30.98 2.73
N VAL A 190 0.60 -29.82 3.20
CA VAL A 190 0.20 -29.65 4.62
C VAL A 190 -0.94 -30.61 4.99
N GLU A 191 -1.96 -30.75 4.13
CA GLU A 191 -3.09 -31.67 4.34
C GLU A 191 -2.64 -33.13 4.39
N ARG A 192 -1.56 -33.49 3.69
CA ARG A 192 -0.92 -34.81 3.80
C ARG A 192 -0.04 -34.98 5.04
N GLY A 193 0.06 -33.96 5.90
CA GLY A 193 0.88 -33.96 7.11
C GLY A 193 2.38 -33.68 6.87
N GLU A 194 2.75 -33.18 5.70
CA GLU A 194 4.11 -32.74 5.39
C GLU A 194 4.38 -31.37 6.03
N LYS A 195 5.62 -31.15 6.51
CA LYS A 195 6.01 -29.84 7.05
C LYS A 195 6.54 -28.94 5.92
N LEU A 196 6.06 -27.70 5.89
CA LEU A 196 6.66 -26.64 5.10
C LEU A 196 7.85 -26.05 5.89
N SER A 197 8.92 -26.82 6.03
CA SER A 197 10.12 -26.40 6.81
C SER A 197 11.25 -26.05 5.87
#